data_3408fd1a4460ce93bf161fa13584131f
#
_entry.id   3408fd1a4460ce93bf161fa13584131f
#
_cell.length_a   1.000
_cell.length_b   1.000
_cell.length_c   1.000
_cell.angle_alpha   90.00
_cell.angle_beta   90.00
_cell.angle_gamma   90.00
#
_symmetry.space_group_name_H-M   'P 1'
#
loop_
_entity.id
_entity.type
_entity.pdbx_description
1 polymer ?
#
loop_
_entity_poly.entity_id
_entity_poly.type
_entity_poly.pdbx_seq_one_letter_code
_entity_poly.pdbx_strand_id
1 'polypeptide(L)'
;MWYTVKKGVDGLDYAVYILLCADGTLYTGSTNDVEKRLRAHQSGRGAKYTRSRLPVRLVYQEAAPDKGAALRREAAIKKLSREQKLALIENAREKKTP
;
A
#
# COMPACT_ATOMS: atom_id res chain seq x y z
N MET A 1 -13.19 -7.09 -5.83
CA MET A 1 -11.97 -6.74 -5.12
C MET A 1 -10.80 -7.53 -5.63
N TRP A 2 -9.78 -6.89 -6.03
CA TRP A 2 -8.71 -7.58 -6.70
C TRP A 2 -7.41 -7.62 -5.88
N TYR A 3 -7.47 -7.24 -4.64
CA TYR A 3 -6.32 -7.36 -3.75
C TYR A 3 -6.77 -7.80 -2.37
N THR A 4 -6.20 -8.92 -1.91
CA THR A 4 -6.54 -9.48 -0.60
C THR A 4 -5.57 -8.95 0.44
N VAL A 5 -6.11 -8.41 1.52
CA VAL A 5 -5.30 -7.94 2.63
C VAL A 5 -4.83 -9.16 3.44
N LYS A 6 -3.53 -9.21 3.70
CA LYS A 6 -2.95 -10.25 4.53
C LYS A 6 -2.36 -9.62 5.78
N LYS A 7 -2.47 -10.33 6.89
CA LYS A 7 -2.04 -9.83 8.18
C LYS A 7 -1.24 -10.90 8.90
N GLY A 8 -0.03 -10.53 9.36
CA GLY A 8 0.78 -11.39 10.20
C GLY A 8 1.17 -12.72 9.59
N VAL A 9 1.26 -12.79 8.26
CA VAL A 9 1.61 -14.03 7.59
C VAL A 9 3.08 -14.33 7.78
N ASP A 10 3.39 -15.56 8.20
CA ASP A 10 4.77 -16.03 8.36
C ASP A 10 5.59 -15.17 9.31
N GLY A 11 4.94 -14.58 10.32
CA GLY A 11 5.64 -13.77 11.29
C GLY A 11 6.07 -12.41 10.77
N LEU A 12 5.67 -12.05 9.56
CA LEU A 12 5.99 -10.74 8.99
C LEU A 12 4.86 -9.79 9.32
N ASP A 13 5.10 -8.91 10.30
CA ASP A 13 4.07 -8.04 10.84
C ASP A 13 3.99 -6.68 10.14
N TYR A 14 4.96 -6.35 9.31
CA TYR A 14 4.98 -5.07 8.63
C TYR A 14 4.75 -5.21 7.15
N ALA A 15 4.22 -4.17 6.55
CA ALA A 15 3.96 -4.16 5.12
C ALA A 15 4.10 -2.74 4.57
N VAL A 16 4.45 -2.65 3.29
CA VAL A 16 4.38 -1.43 2.52
C VAL A 16 3.19 -1.57 1.59
N TYR A 17 2.43 -0.51 1.42
CA TYR A 17 1.22 -0.55 0.60
C TYR A 17 1.10 0.69 -0.27
N ILE A 18 0.34 0.56 -1.35
CA ILE A 18 0.01 1.70 -2.21
C ILE A 18 -1.50 1.77 -2.34
N LEU A 19 -2.03 2.98 -2.19
CA LEU A 19 -3.45 3.26 -2.37
C LEU A 19 -3.65 4.06 -3.64
N LEU A 20 -4.70 3.73 -4.38
CA LEU A 20 -5.15 4.55 -5.49
C LEU A 20 -6.25 5.47 -4.97
N CYS A 21 -6.03 6.76 -5.11
CA CYS A 21 -6.97 7.78 -4.63
C CYS A 21 -8.00 8.13 -5.70
N ALA A 22 -9.08 8.78 -5.27
CA ALA A 22 -10.17 9.14 -6.18
C ALA A 22 -9.72 10.02 -7.35
N ASP A 23 -8.71 10.86 -7.11
CA ASP A 23 -8.19 11.74 -8.16
C ASP A 23 -7.14 11.07 -9.03
N GLY A 24 -6.95 9.75 -8.88
CA GLY A 24 -6.00 9.01 -9.69
C GLY A 24 -4.57 9.02 -9.18
N THR A 25 -4.29 9.72 -8.08
CA THR A 25 -2.94 9.74 -7.53
C THR A 25 -2.68 8.49 -6.70
N LEU A 26 -1.39 8.22 -6.46
CA LEU A 26 -0.97 7.05 -5.70
C LEU A 26 -0.35 7.51 -4.37
N TYR A 27 -0.74 6.86 -3.28
CA TYR A 27 -0.19 7.13 -1.97
C TYR A 27 0.52 5.89 -1.44
N THR A 28 1.76 6.03 -0.99
CA THR A 28 2.56 4.92 -0.46
C THR A 28 2.73 5.10 1.04
N GLY A 29 2.53 4.01 1.78
CA GLY A 29 2.72 4.03 3.22
C GLY A 29 3.21 2.69 3.73
N SER A 30 3.45 2.62 5.02
CA SER A 30 3.82 1.37 5.69
C SER A 30 3.03 1.26 6.98
N THR A 31 2.83 0.01 7.42
CA THR A 31 2.02 -0.23 8.61
C THR A 31 2.29 -1.64 9.14
N ASN A 32 1.94 -1.87 10.38
CA ASN A 32 1.96 -3.22 10.93
C ASN A 32 0.56 -3.89 10.83
N ASP A 33 -0.41 -3.23 10.23
CA ASP A 33 -1.75 -3.79 10.08
C ASP A 33 -2.44 -3.10 8.91
N VAL A 34 -2.31 -3.72 7.73
CA VAL A 34 -2.83 -3.12 6.49
C VAL A 34 -4.33 -2.91 6.55
N GLU A 35 -5.06 -3.90 7.06
CA GLU A 35 -6.51 -3.81 7.12
C GLU A 35 -6.97 -2.64 7.97
N LYS A 36 -6.39 -2.50 9.17
CA LYS A 36 -6.73 -1.42 10.07
C LYS A 36 -6.36 -0.06 9.48
N ARG A 37 -5.18 0.01 8.86
CA ARG A 37 -4.72 1.26 8.26
C ARG A 37 -5.57 1.67 7.07
N LEU A 38 -5.99 0.69 6.27
CA LEU A 38 -6.87 0.96 5.14
C LEU A 38 -8.21 1.52 5.62
N ARG A 39 -8.77 0.93 6.66
CA ARG A 39 -10.02 1.45 7.23
C ARG A 39 -9.84 2.88 7.74
N ALA A 40 -8.69 3.18 8.34
CA ALA A 40 -8.41 4.53 8.82
C ALA A 40 -8.38 5.52 7.65
N HIS A 41 -7.71 5.14 6.56
CA HIS A 41 -7.69 6.00 5.37
C HIS A 41 -9.09 6.22 4.81
N GLN A 42 -9.87 5.14 4.69
CA GLN A 42 -11.21 5.22 4.11
C GLN A 42 -12.17 6.04 4.95
N SER A 43 -11.92 6.12 6.25
CA SER A 43 -12.77 6.90 7.14
C SER A 43 -12.29 8.35 7.29
N GLY A 44 -11.25 8.73 6.57
CA GLY A 44 -10.72 10.08 6.62
C GLY A 44 -9.79 10.36 7.79
N ARG A 45 -9.36 9.30 8.49
CA ARG A 45 -8.47 9.45 9.65
C ARG A 45 -7.06 8.92 9.39
N GLY A 46 -6.74 8.65 8.14
CA GLY A 46 -5.40 8.22 7.78
C GLY A 46 -4.48 9.42 7.58
N ALA A 47 -3.76 9.43 6.47
CA ALA A 47 -2.84 10.52 6.18
C ALA A 47 -3.61 11.74 5.69
N LYS A 48 -3.01 12.90 5.93
CA LYS A 48 -3.58 14.15 5.44
C LYS A 48 -3.77 14.12 3.92
N TYR A 49 -2.80 13.51 3.22
CA TYR A 49 -2.84 13.42 1.77
C TYR A 49 -4.10 12.70 1.27
N THR A 50 -4.44 11.58 1.90
CA THR A 50 -5.57 10.76 1.43
C THR A 50 -6.92 11.33 1.89
N ARG A 51 -6.92 12.11 2.96
CA ARG A 51 -8.16 12.60 3.56
C ARG A 51 -9.01 13.40 2.59
N SER A 52 -8.38 14.17 1.72
CA SER A 52 -9.09 14.99 0.73
C SER A 52 -9.24 14.30 -0.62
N ARG A 53 -8.86 13.02 -0.70
CA ARG A 53 -8.83 12.29 -1.99
C ARG A 53 -9.59 10.96 -1.89
N LEU A 54 -10.56 10.90 -1.01
CA LEU A 54 -11.40 9.72 -0.84
C LEU A 54 -12.39 9.62 -2.01
N PRO A 55 -12.82 8.42 -2.37
CA PRO A 55 -12.45 7.14 -1.78
C PRO A 55 -11.08 6.66 -2.25
N VAL A 56 -10.45 5.85 -1.40
CA VAL A 56 -9.16 5.24 -1.74
C VAL A 56 -9.33 3.72 -1.74
N ARG A 57 -8.46 3.03 -2.46
CA ARG A 57 -8.48 1.57 -2.44
C ARG A 57 -7.06 1.04 -2.52
N LEU A 58 -6.88 -0.14 -1.95
CA LEU A 58 -5.59 -0.81 -1.91
C LEU A 58 -5.28 -1.41 -3.27
N VAL A 59 -4.14 -1.03 -3.85
CA VAL A 59 -3.73 -1.54 -5.16
C VAL A 59 -2.41 -2.30 -5.11
N TYR A 60 -1.71 -2.27 -3.98
CA TYR A 60 -0.45 -2.98 -3.84
C TYR A 60 -0.11 -3.15 -2.37
N GLN A 61 0.47 -4.31 -2.02
CA GLN A 61 1.08 -4.48 -0.71
C GLN A 61 2.19 -5.51 -0.80
N GLU A 62 3.21 -5.33 0.01
CA GLU A 62 4.28 -6.30 0.14
C GLU A 62 4.69 -6.40 1.60
N ALA A 63 5.04 -7.61 2.03
CA ALA A 63 5.46 -7.84 3.41
C ALA A 63 6.88 -7.35 3.62
N ALA A 64 7.18 -6.94 4.84
CA ALA A 64 8.52 -6.57 5.24
C ALA A 64 8.82 -7.25 6.57
N PRO A 65 10.09 -7.66 6.79
CA PRO A 65 10.42 -8.43 8.01
C PRO A 65 10.33 -7.63 9.29
N ASP A 66 10.50 -6.31 9.23
CA ASP A 66 10.42 -5.47 10.41
C ASP A 66 10.12 -4.03 10.00
N LYS A 67 9.95 -3.18 11.01
CA LYS A 67 9.61 -1.78 10.78
C LYS A 67 10.68 -1.04 9.98
N GLY A 68 11.95 -1.29 10.30
CA GLY A 68 13.04 -0.62 9.60
C GLY A 68 13.04 -0.94 8.12
N ALA A 69 12.87 -2.23 7.79
CA ALA A 69 12.82 -2.65 6.40
C ALA A 69 11.62 -2.02 5.69
N ALA A 70 10.47 -1.97 6.37
CA ALA A 70 9.28 -1.37 5.80
C ALA A 70 9.49 0.11 5.49
N LEU A 71 10.11 0.84 6.41
CA LEU A 71 10.36 2.26 6.20
C LEU A 71 11.34 2.52 5.06
N ARG A 72 12.38 1.69 4.95
CA ARG A 72 13.33 1.82 3.85
C ARG A 72 12.66 1.54 2.50
N ARG A 73 11.81 0.51 2.47
CA ARG A 73 11.10 0.16 1.25
C ARG A 73 10.10 1.23 0.86
N GLU A 74 9.37 1.75 1.84
CA GLU A 74 8.44 2.85 1.61
C GLU A 74 9.16 4.04 0.97
N ALA A 75 10.30 4.42 1.52
CA ALA A 75 11.07 5.54 0.99
C ALA A 75 11.53 5.26 -0.43
N ALA A 76 11.96 4.02 -0.72
CA ALA A 76 12.40 3.65 -2.06
C ALA A 76 11.24 3.75 -3.06
N ILE A 77 10.07 3.25 -2.69
CA ILE A 77 8.92 3.29 -3.59
C ILE A 77 8.45 4.73 -3.81
N LYS A 78 8.52 5.56 -2.79
CA LYS A 78 8.12 6.97 -2.94
C LYS A 78 8.98 7.72 -3.94
N LYS A 79 10.22 7.26 -4.16
CA LYS A 79 11.11 7.89 -5.13
C LYS A 79 10.86 7.44 -6.56
N LEU A 80 10.08 6.40 -6.76
CA LEU A 80 9.77 5.92 -8.10
C LEU A 80 8.87 6.93 -8.82
N SER A 81 8.99 6.96 -10.14
CA SER A 81 8.07 7.74 -10.96
C SER A 81 6.70 7.09 -10.92
N ARG A 82 5.68 7.82 -11.37
CA ARG A 82 4.34 7.27 -11.45
C ARG A 82 4.32 6.00 -12.33
N GLU A 83 5.01 6.06 -13.46
CA GLU A 83 5.06 4.92 -14.38
C GLU A 83 5.70 3.69 -13.72
N GLN A 84 6.76 3.92 -12.96
CA GLN A 84 7.43 2.83 -12.26
C GLN A 84 6.55 2.24 -11.16
N LYS A 85 5.79 3.07 -10.45
CA LYS A 85 4.86 2.57 -9.45
C LYS A 85 3.75 1.75 -10.10
N LEU A 86 3.23 2.21 -11.24
CA LEU A 86 2.20 1.46 -11.95
C LEU A 86 2.72 0.13 -12.44
N ALA A 87 3.98 0.09 -12.90
CA ALA A 87 4.60 -1.17 -13.31
C ALA A 87 4.73 -2.13 -12.13
N LEU A 88 5.11 -1.62 -10.97
CA LEU A 88 5.21 -2.42 -9.75
C LEU A 88 3.85 -3.05 -9.40
N ILE A 89 2.81 -2.26 -9.47
CA ILE A 89 1.45 -2.71 -9.18
C ILE A 89 1.03 -3.77 -10.19
N GLU A 90 1.27 -3.54 -11.45
CA GLU A 90 0.85 -4.46 -12.51
C GLU A 90 1.60 -5.78 -12.42
N ASN A 91 2.91 -5.74 -12.14
CA ASN A 91 3.69 -6.96 -11.99
C ASN A 91 3.19 -7.82 -10.84
N ALA A 92 2.78 -7.20 -9.74
CA ALA A 92 2.24 -7.93 -8.60
C ALA A 92 0.92 -8.59 -8.95
N ARG A 93 0.08 -7.91 -9.73
CA ARG A 93 -1.20 -8.48 -10.17
C ARG A 93 -0.99 -9.68 -11.08
N GLU A 94 -0.04 -9.59 -12.00
CA GLU A 94 0.25 -10.68 -12.92
C GLU A 94 0.74 -11.91 -12.19
N LYS A 95 1.54 -11.73 -11.14
CA LYS A 95 2.05 -12.85 -10.36
C LYS A 95 0.96 -13.56 -9.60
N LYS A 96 -0.14 -12.88 -9.30
CA LYS A 96 -1.27 -13.48 -8.58
C LYS A 96 -2.23 -14.19 -9.51
N THR A 97 -2.12 -13.98 -10.79
CA THR A 97 -2.97 -14.62 -11.77
C THR A 97 -2.42 -16.01 -12.08
N PRO A 98 -3.24 -17.07 -11.95
CA PRO A 98 -2.79 -18.43 -12.24
C PRO A 98 -2.39 -18.61 -13.68
#